data_3c4f5ae1174b7ee09c63cd0a5417c801
#
_entry.id   3c4f5ae1174b7ee09c63cd0a5417c801
#
_cell.length_a   1.000
_cell.length_b   1.000
_cell.length_c   1.000
_cell.angle_alpha   90.00
_cell.angle_beta   90.00
_cell.angle_gamma   90.00
#
_symmetry.space_group_name_H-M   'P 1'
#
loop_
_entity.id
_entity.type
_entity.pdbx_description
1 polymer ?
#
loop_
_entity_poly.entity_id
_entity_poly.type
_entity_poly.pdbx_seq_one_letter_code
_entity_poly.pdbx_strand_id
1 'polypeptide(L)'
;MPSKLSVRTSAAALAAATVFAVAPTASAAPRSTDANPSPAQAEDRLPAEVASVLGTSGRTLVDAVAADALGRSHDGRGLTPSVALGKLAAQGRKVVVDVRSAAPGWARGVAYVEAPATEGAHPEGWLYIARYLDGHWVSGVEGDSEFADHVAKSPLVGAAERRTMTAYAKHETATTMSTTATTVNTGGLLLPWMPDYYMTVTGGPHASDGVNGYWSSLDLAGGNASGRVRSSRDGTATSMCGAGGGWTRVIHPNGFSTDYYHMYNATYYNATPVGTSALLGNIGRDVCAGGSATGDHVHWSLRTYDANYNGTYTWLHGRTIGGWTWWNGSSQYTGCATRLGVTACPGTAIYNRTS
;
A
#
# COMPACT_ATOMS: atom_id res chain seq x y z
N MET A 1 -23.30 -66.42 5.97
CA MET A 1 -23.67 -66.21 7.40
C MET A 1 -22.42 -65.71 8.11
N PRO A 2 -22.36 -64.47 8.54
CA PRO A 2 -21.25 -63.98 9.35
C PRO A 2 -21.75 -63.73 10.78
N SER A 3 -20.92 -64.14 11.71
CA SER A 3 -21.06 -64.01 13.17
C SER A 3 -20.75 -62.60 13.63
N LYS A 4 -21.63 -62.05 14.47
CA LYS A 4 -21.42 -60.80 15.20
C LYS A 4 -20.61 -61.03 16.45
N LEU A 5 -19.50 -60.33 16.60
CA LEU A 5 -18.77 -60.26 17.87
C LEU A 5 -19.13 -58.94 18.55
N SER A 6 -19.73 -59.01 19.72
CA SER A 6 -20.06 -57.89 20.60
C SER A 6 -18.95 -57.75 21.65
N VAL A 7 -18.31 -56.56 21.69
CA VAL A 7 -17.37 -56.19 22.74
C VAL A 7 -18.08 -55.24 23.71
N ARG A 8 -18.23 -55.69 24.94
CA ARG A 8 -18.69 -54.89 26.09
C ARG A 8 -17.49 -54.17 26.68
N THR A 9 -17.49 -52.86 26.72
CA THR A 9 -16.56 -52.04 27.48
C THR A 9 -17.17 -51.66 28.81
N SER A 10 -16.54 -52.06 29.90
CA SER A 10 -16.89 -51.66 31.27
C SER A 10 -16.27 -50.31 31.57
N ALA A 11 -17.06 -49.37 32.03
CA ALA A 11 -16.61 -48.08 32.53
C ALA A 11 -16.33 -48.18 34.03
N ALA A 12 -15.09 -47.90 34.41
CA ALA A 12 -14.69 -47.73 35.82
C ALA A 12 -14.76 -46.24 36.15
N ALA A 13 -15.61 -45.88 37.10
CA ALA A 13 -15.69 -44.53 37.64
C ALA A 13 -14.60 -44.31 38.70
N LEU A 14 -13.73 -43.36 38.47
CA LEU A 14 -12.74 -42.87 39.43
C LEU A 14 -13.30 -41.59 40.08
N ALA A 15 -13.59 -41.65 41.38
CA ALA A 15 -13.99 -40.46 42.14
C ALA A 15 -12.72 -39.72 42.58
N ALA A 16 -12.55 -38.49 42.09
CA ALA A 16 -11.51 -37.58 42.51
C ALA A 16 -12.05 -36.62 43.58
N ALA A 17 -11.48 -36.69 44.78
CA ALA A 17 -11.76 -35.73 45.85
C ALA A 17 -11.01 -34.44 45.60
N THR A 18 -11.77 -33.36 45.41
CA THR A 18 -11.23 -31.99 45.23
C THR A 18 -11.04 -31.35 46.61
N VAL A 19 -9.77 -31.15 46.99
CA VAL A 19 -9.42 -30.35 48.18
C VAL A 19 -9.42 -28.86 47.74
N PHE A 20 -10.32 -28.06 48.27
CA PHE A 20 -10.32 -26.64 48.08
C PHE A 20 -9.25 -25.99 48.98
N ALA A 21 -8.16 -25.50 48.36
CA ALA A 21 -7.22 -24.63 49.02
C ALA A 21 -7.77 -23.17 48.88
N VAL A 22 -8.08 -22.56 50.02
CA VAL A 22 -8.43 -21.14 50.11
C VAL A 22 -7.14 -20.34 49.97
N ALA A 23 -6.96 -19.66 48.85
CA ALA A 23 -5.86 -18.72 48.64
C ALA A 23 -6.18 -17.37 49.35
N PRO A 24 -5.17 -16.73 50.01
CA PRO A 24 -5.39 -15.43 50.60
C PRO A 24 -5.68 -14.36 49.55
N THR A 25 -6.72 -13.60 49.75
CA THR A 25 -7.07 -12.43 48.92
C THR A 25 -5.98 -11.36 49.07
N ALA A 26 -5.16 -11.24 48.03
CA ALA A 26 -4.27 -10.10 47.88
C ALA A 26 -5.12 -8.83 47.67
N SER A 27 -5.02 -7.91 48.62
CA SER A 27 -5.59 -6.57 48.55
C SER A 27 -4.97 -5.86 47.34
N ALA A 28 -5.78 -5.62 46.31
CA ALA A 28 -5.34 -4.82 45.16
C ALA A 28 -5.09 -3.36 45.63
N ALA A 29 -3.86 -2.89 45.50
CA ALA A 29 -3.54 -1.48 45.64
C ALA A 29 -4.39 -0.68 44.65
N PRO A 30 -4.87 0.53 45.06
CA PRO A 30 -5.64 1.36 44.12
C PRO A 30 -4.76 1.71 42.92
N ARG A 31 -5.24 1.36 41.71
CA ARG A 31 -4.66 1.86 40.48
C ARG A 31 -4.84 3.38 40.48
N SER A 32 -3.76 4.13 40.37
CA SER A 32 -3.83 5.56 40.12
C SER A 32 -4.48 5.75 38.73
N THR A 33 -5.66 6.34 38.73
CA THR A 33 -6.49 6.57 37.53
C THR A 33 -6.19 7.93 36.87
N ASP A 34 -5.06 8.55 37.15
CA ASP A 34 -4.73 9.92 36.72
C ASP A 34 -3.51 9.97 35.77
N ALA A 35 -3.38 9.04 34.82
CA ALA A 35 -2.61 9.31 33.61
C ALA A 35 -3.58 9.80 32.55
N ASN A 36 -3.71 11.11 32.40
CA ASN A 36 -4.35 11.69 31.24
C ASN A 36 -3.61 11.12 30.01
N PRO A 37 -4.26 10.33 29.12
CA PRO A 37 -3.55 9.71 28.01
C PRO A 37 -2.90 10.82 27.20
N SER A 38 -1.62 10.70 26.95
CA SER A 38 -0.93 11.61 26.01
C SER A 38 -1.72 11.69 24.73
N PRO A 39 -1.90 12.88 24.13
CA PRO A 39 -2.65 13.01 22.90
C PRO A 39 -2.03 12.08 21.83
N ALA A 40 -2.87 11.41 21.07
CA ALA A 40 -2.41 10.55 19.99
C ALA A 40 -1.56 11.34 18.99
N GLN A 41 -0.40 10.80 18.65
CA GLN A 41 0.57 11.44 17.78
C GLN A 41 0.86 10.53 16.58
N ALA A 42 1.31 11.14 15.47
CA ALA A 42 1.86 10.40 14.35
C ALA A 42 3.17 9.72 14.78
N GLU A 43 3.38 8.48 14.30
CA GLU A 43 4.66 7.79 14.41
C GLU A 43 5.66 8.44 13.45
N ASP A 44 6.83 8.80 13.95
CA ASP A 44 7.92 9.29 13.12
C ASP A 44 8.96 8.18 12.86
N ARG A 45 9.50 8.18 11.64
CA ARG A 45 10.69 7.42 11.26
C ARG A 45 11.73 8.40 10.78
N LEU A 46 12.63 8.74 11.66
CA LEU A 46 13.61 9.81 11.49
C LEU A 46 15.03 9.26 11.68
N PRO A 47 15.74 8.88 10.61
CA PRO A 47 17.14 8.46 10.70
C PRO A 47 18.03 9.51 11.37
N ALA A 48 19.04 9.08 12.08
CA ALA A 48 19.89 9.97 12.90
C ALA A 48 20.57 11.08 12.06
N GLU A 49 21.00 10.76 10.86
CA GLU A 49 21.57 11.72 9.92
C GLU A 49 20.57 12.77 9.47
N VAL A 50 19.30 12.39 9.27
CA VAL A 50 18.22 13.30 8.92
C VAL A 50 17.84 14.16 10.13
N ALA A 51 17.74 13.54 11.31
CA ALA A 51 17.46 14.24 12.57
C ALA A 51 18.53 15.33 12.85
N SER A 52 19.80 15.06 12.54
CA SER A 52 20.88 16.04 12.73
C SER A 52 20.72 17.29 11.85
N VAL A 53 20.17 17.15 10.65
CA VAL A 53 19.89 18.27 9.74
C VAL A 53 18.67 19.08 10.18
N LEU A 54 17.63 18.41 10.66
CA LEU A 54 16.35 19.03 11.04
C LEU A 54 16.40 19.68 12.43
N GLY A 55 17.24 19.17 13.34
CA GLY A 55 17.33 19.64 14.72
C GLY A 55 15.98 19.60 15.42
N THR A 56 15.65 20.66 16.13
CA THR A 56 14.38 20.78 16.88
C THR A 56 13.13 20.92 16.00
N SER A 57 13.29 21.21 14.71
CA SER A 57 12.16 21.36 13.79
C SER A 57 11.63 20.02 13.24
N GLY A 58 12.30 18.90 13.54
CA GLY A 58 11.88 17.59 13.05
C GLY A 58 10.46 17.20 13.50
N ARG A 59 10.09 17.48 14.75
CA ARG A 59 8.74 17.18 15.25
C ARG A 59 7.66 17.99 14.54
N THR A 60 7.88 19.29 14.36
CA THR A 60 6.92 20.16 13.65
C THR A 60 6.77 19.80 12.18
N LEU A 61 7.83 19.25 11.54
CA LEU A 61 7.75 18.64 10.21
C LEU A 61 6.79 17.46 10.21
N VAL A 62 6.98 16.52 11.14
CA VAL A 62 6.14 15.30 11.23
C VAL A 62 4.68 15.69 11.44
N ASP A 63 4.40 16.65 12.32
CA ASP A 63 3.04 17.11 12.58
C ASP A 63 2.39 17.77 11.35
N ALA A 64 3.14 18.59 10.59
CA ALA A 64 2.65 19.20 9.35
C ALA A 64 2.32 18.15 8.29
N VAL A 65 3.25 17.23 8.01
CA VAL A 65 3.05 16.16 7.03
C VAL A 65 1.90 15.22 7.43
N ALA A 66 1.79 14.86 8.70
CA ALA A 66 0.70 14.01 9.19
C ALA A 66 -0.66 14.69 9.04
N ALA A 67 -0.75 16.00 9.28
CA ALA A 67 -1.99 16.77 9.10
C ALA A 67 -2.45 16.74 7.64
N ASP A 68 -1.54 16.95 6.69
CA ASP A 68 -1.85 16.94 5.26
C ASP A 68 -2.24 15.52 4.78
N ALA A 69 -1.49 14.48 5.19
CA ALA A 69 -1.82 13.09 4.86
C ALA A 69 -3.20 12.70 5.39
N LEU A 70 -3.54 13.08 6.63
CA LEU A 70 -4.86 12.86 7.22
C LEU A 70 -5.97 13.60 6.47
N GLY A 71 -5.73 14.86 6.09
CA GLY A 71 -6.70 15.63 5.31
C GLY A 71 -7.06 14.97 3.96
N ARG A 72 -6.15 14.16 3.42
CA ARG A 72 -6.34 13.41 2.17
C ARG A 72 -6.90 12.02 2.38
N SER A 73 -6.62 11.41 3.53
CA SER A 73 -7.04 10.03 3.81
C SER A 73 -8.56 9.91 3.90
N HIS A 74 -9.04 8.72 3.60
CA HIS A 74 -10.47 8.38 3.78
C HIS A 74 -10.91 8.57 5.23
N ASP A 75 -10.09 8.15 6.18
CA ASP A 75 -10.42 8.18 7.61
C ASP A 75 -10.29 9.56 8.26
N GLY A 76 -9.49 10.45 7.70
CA GLY A 76 -9.21 11.77 8.27
C GLY A 76 -9.92 12.93 7.58
N ARG A 77 -10.42 12.73 6.37
CA ARG A 77 -11.05 13.80 5.58
C ARG A 77 -12.19 14.48 6.32
N GLY A 78 -12.12 15.80 6.43
CA GLY A 78 -13.13 16.61 7.12
C GLY A 78 -13.03 16.61 8.65
N LEU A 79 -12.03 15.95 9.22
CA LEU A 79 -11.72 15.96 10.64
C LEU A 79 -10.53 16.89 10.93
N THR A 80 -10.43 17.37 12.17
CA THR A 80 -9.16 18.00 12.61
C THR A 80 -8.10 16.90 12.79
N PRO A 81 -6.80 17.19 12.61
CA PRO A 81 -5.74 16.18 12.75
C PRO A 81 -5.79 15.45 14.09
N SER A 82 -6.05 16.14 15.21
CA SER A 82 -6.13 15.52 16.53
C SER A 82 -7.29 14.54 16.67
N VAL A 83 -8.45 14.86 16.08
CA VAL A 83 -9.63 13.97 16.08
C VAL A 83 -9.36 12.73 15.21
N ALA A 84 -8.76 12.94 14.05
CA ALA A 84 -8.42 11.83 13.13
C ALA A 84 -7.38 10.90 13.78
N LEU A 85 -6.32 11.44 14.39
CA LEU A 85 -5.31 10.65 15.12
C LEU A 85 -5.94 9.85 16.27
N GLY A 86 -6.82 10.49 17.05
CA GLY A 86 -7.53 9.82 18.16
C GLY A 86 -8.41 8.66 17.65
N LYS A 87 -9.11 8.86 16.53
CA LYS A 87 -9.94 7.81 15.90
C LYS A 87 -9.09 6.63 15.45
N LEU A 88 -7.96 6.86 14.78
CA LEU A 88 -7.05 5.81 14.31
C LEU A 88 -6.43 5.07 15.51
N ALA A 89 -5.96 5.80 16.52
CA ALA A 89 -5.36 5.20 17.71
C ALA A 89 -6.35 4.31 18.47
N ALA A 90 -7.63 4.71 18.55
CA ALA A 90 -8.69 3.89 19.14
C ALA A 90 -8.93 2.56 18.38
N GLN A 91 -8.52 2.49 17.11
CA GLN A 91 -8.55 1.29 16.27
C GLN A 91 -7.22 0.53 16.26
N GLY A 92 -6.21 0.96 17.03
CA GLY A 92 -4.85 0.40 16.99
C GLY A 92 -4.07 0.72 15.72
N ARG A 93 -4.50 1.73 14.96
CA ARG A 93 -3.91 2.17 13.69
C ARG A 93 -3.12 3.46 13.88
N LYS A 94 -2.20 3.72 12.96
CA LYS A 94 -1.30 4.88 13.03
C LYS A 94 -1.28 5.66 11.73
N VAL A 95 -0.85 6.91 11.85
CA VAL A 95 -0.25 7.68 10.75
C VAL A 95 1.25 7.60 10.93
N VAL A 96 1.96 7.23 9.90
CA VAL A 96 3.42 7.14 9.91
C VAL A 96 3.99 8.18 8.95
N VAL A 97 4.96 8.93 9.40
CA VAL A 97 5.75 9.88 8.60
C VAL A 97 7.20 9.41 8.58
N ASP A 98 7.63 8.88 7.44
CA ASP A 98 8.97 8.36 7.21
C ASP A 98 9.80 9.44 6.49
N VAL A 99 10.67 10.14 7.25
CA VAL A 99 11.54 11.21 6.73
C VAL A 99 12.83 10.60 6.21
N ARG A 100 13.04 10.61 4.91
CA ARG A 100 14.14 9.87 4.26
C ARG A 100 15.33 10.70 3.86
N SER A 101 15.12 11.98 3.62
CA SER A 101 16.19 12.88 3.24
C SER A 101 15.87 14.28 3.73
N ALA A 102 16.91 14.99 4.17
CA ALA A 102 16.83 16.40 4.55
C ALA A 102 18.02 17.18 3.99
N ALA A 103 17.79 18.45 3.73
CA ALA A 103 18.79 19.47 3.42
C ALA A 103 18.36 20.76 4.14
N PRO A 104 19.22 21.79 4.26
CA PRO A 104 18.82 23.04 4.90
C PRO A 104 17.52 23.60 4.33
N GLY A 105 16.50 23.66 5.17
CA GLY A 105 15.17 24.14 4.81
C GLY A 105 14.33 23.20 3.94
N TRP A 106 14.73 21.93 3.75
CA TRP A 106 14.00 20.94 2.96
C TRP A 106 14.01 19.57 3.62
N ALA A 107 12.89 18.87 3.48
CA ALA A 107 12.75 17.46 3.84
C ALA A 107 11.87 16.73 2.83
N ARG A 108 12.08 15.42 2.69
CA ARG A 108 11.22 14.56 1.87
C ARG A 108 11.11 13.16 2.44
N GLY A 109 10.06 12.47 2.05
CA GLY A 109 9.83 11.08 2.47
C GLY A 109 8.50 10.54 2.00
N VAL A 110 7.94 9.68 2.83
CA VAL A 110 6.64 9.05 2.63
C VAL A 110 5.79 9.24 3.88
N ALA A 111 4.51 9.50 3.69
CA ALA A 111 3.52 9.43 4.76
C ALA A 111 2.45 8.41 4.39
N TYR A 112 1.96 7.65 5.37
CA TYR A 112 0.86 6.71 5.15
C TYR A 112 -0.03 6.56 6.38
N VAL A 113 -1.29 6.20 6.11
CA VAL A 113 -2.27 5.80 7.11
C VAL A 113 -2.41 4.28 7.04
N GLU A 114 -2.18 3.60 8.16
CA GLU A 114 -2.30 2.14 8.23
C GLU A 114 -3.73 1.70 7.90
N ALA A 115 -3.85 0.59 7.18
CA ALA A 115 -5.12 -0.06 6.95
C ALA A 115 -5.63 -0.80 8.21
N PRO A 116 -6.95 -0.96 8.39
CA PRO A 116 -7.48 -1.88 9.39
C PRO A 116 -7.08 -3.33 9.07
N ALA A 117 -6.91 -4.17 10.09
CA ALA A 117 -6.57 -5.58 9.92
C ALA A 117 -7.80 -6.40 9.45
N THR A 118 -8.41 -5.98 8.35
CA THR A 118 -9.57 -6.63 7.74
C THR A 118 -9.24 -7.07 6.32
N GLU A 119 -9.88 -8.13 5.85
CA GLU A 119 -9.70 -8.62 4.49
C GLU A 119 -10.03 -7.54 3.44
N GLY A 120 -9.19 -7.41 2.42
CA GLY A 120 -9.34 -6.44 1.35
C GLY A 120 -9.05 -4.98 1.73
N ALA A 121 -8.61 -4.71 2.97
CA ALA A 121 -8.18 -3.38 3.36
C ALA A 121 -6.70 -3.18 3.04
N HIS A 122 -6.37 -2.05 2.41
CA HIS A 122 -5.01 -1.65 2.05
C HIS A 122 -4.71 -0.24 2.56
N PRO A 123 -3.43 0.07 2.84
CA PRO A 123 -3.04 1.37 3.36
C PRO A 123 -3.16 2.47 2.30
N GLU A 124 -3.37 3.67 2.78
CA GLU A 124 -3.27 4.88 1.96
C GLU A 124 -1.91 5.53 2.19
N GLY A 125 -1.20 5.92 1.13
CA GLY A 125 0.14 6.49 1.26
C GLY A 125 0.49 7.45 0.14
N TRP A 126 1.34 8.41 0.50
CA TRP A 126 1.74 9.52 -0.35
C TRP A 126 3.24 9.78 -0.23
N LEU A 127 3.85 10.21 -1.31
CA LEU A 127 5.12 10.91 -1.26
C LEU A 127 4.88 12.32 -0.72
N TYR A 128 5.85 12.89 -0.01
CA TYR A 128 5.82 14.29 0.38
C TYR A 128 7.18 14.97 0.18
N ILE A 129 7.12 16.27 -0.02
CA ILE A 129 8.27 17.17 0.04
C ILE A 129 7.83 18.36 0.89
N ALA A 130 8.63 18.74 1.88
CA ALA A 130 8.34 19.86 2.75
C ALA A 130 9.44 20.91 2.67
N ARG A 131 9.06 22.17 2.80
CA ARG A 131 9.94 23.31 2.83
C ARG A 131 9.75 24.10 4.11
N TYR A 132 10.86 24.52 4.73
CA TYR A 132 10.80 25.38 5.90
C TYR A 132 10.79 26.84 5.45
N LEU A 133 9.73 27.57 5.76
CA LEU A 133 9.49 28.95 5.37
C LEU A 133 8.97 29.73 6.57
N ASP A 134 9.49 30.91 6.82
CA ASP A 134 8.98 31.85 7.82
C ASP A 134 8.74 31.21 9.22
N GLY A 135 9.64 30.30 9.62
CA GLY A 135 9.58 29.68 10.94
C GLY A 135 8.70 28.44 11.05
N HIS A 136 8.11 27.95 9.95
CA HIS A 136 7.26 26.75 9.93
C HIS A 136 7.49 25.88 8.69
N TRP A 137 7.06 24.61 8.76
CA TRP A 137 7.09 23.70 7.63
C TRP A 137 5.82 23.87 6.78
N VAL A 138 6.03 24.07 5.50
CA VAL A 138 5.00 23.94 4.47
C VAL A 138 5.18 22.57 3.82
N SER A 139 4.27 21.67 4.09
CA SER A 139 4.26 20.33 3.53
C SER A 139 3.52 20.35 2.20
N GLY A 140 4.04 19.65 1.20
CA GLY A 140 3.34 19.27 -0.02
C GLY A 140 3.28 17.76 -0.09
N VAL A 141 2.08 17.22 -0.08
CA VAL A 141 1.82 15.78 -0.24
C VAL A 141 1.35 15.53 -1.67
N GLU A 142 1.66 14.36 -2.26
CA GLU A 142 1.18 14.02 -3.62
C GLU A 142 -0.28 14.43 -3.82
N GLY A 143 -0.52 15.30 -4.80
CA GLY A 143 -1.83 15.85 -5.13
C GLY A 143 -2.08 17.27 -4.61
N ASP A 144 -1.16 17.85 -3.83
CA ASP A 144 -1.20 19.27 -3.48
C ASP A 144 -0.47 20.12 -4.53
N SER A 145 -0.90 21.36 -4.72
CA SER A 145 -0.17 22.34 -5.53
C SER A 145 1.24 22.58 -5.02
N GLU A 146 1.39 22.57 -3.69
CA GLU A 146 2.66 22.67 -2.97
C GLU A 146 3.60 21.53 -3.32
N PHE A 147 3.10 20.31 -3.50
CA PHE A 147 3.92 19.17 -3.91
C PHE A 147 4.57 19.40 -5.28
N ALA A 148 3.79 19.82 -6.26
CA ALA A 148 4.29 20.10 -7.60
C ALA A 148 5.33 21.26 -7.60
N ASP A 149 5.08 22.31 -6.81
CA ASP A 149 6.01 23.42 -6.61
C ASP A 149 7.31 22.94 -5.94
N HIS A 150 7.21 22.12 -4.92
CA HIS A 150 8.35 21.56 -4.21
C HIS A 150 9.15 20.58 -5.07
N VAL A 151 8.51 19.74 -5.90
CA VAL A 151 9.20 18.90 -6.90
C VAL A 151 10.07 19.74 -7.82
N ALA A 152 9.55 20.90 -8.26
CA ALA A 152 10.30 21.79 -9.15
C ALA A 152 11.52 22.44 -8.47
N LYS A 153 11.42 22.78 -7.19
CA LYS A 153 12.39 23.65 -6.48
C LYS A 153 13.33 22.89 -5.53
N SER A 154 12.95 21.72 -5.03
CA SER A 154 13.71 21.01 -3.99
C SER A 154 15.05 20.50 -4.50
N PRO A 155 16.15 20.73 -3.76
CA PRO A 155 17.44 20.13 -4.07
C PRO A 155 17.47 18.61 -3.81
N LEU A 156 16.47 18.09 -3.08
CA LEU A 156 16.34 16.66 -2.76
C LEU A 156 15.73 15.84 -3.89
N VAL A 157 15.17 16.49 -4.93
CA VAL A 157 14.60 15.80 -6.10
C VAL A 157 15.66 15.73 -7.19
N GLY A 158 16.08 14.51 -7.53
CA GLY A 158 17.09 14.28 -8.56
C GLY A 158 16.58 14.61 -9.98
N ALA A 159 17.50 14.88 -10.90
CA ALA A 159 17.14 15.24 -12.27
C ALA A 159 16.35 14.14 -13.02
N ALA A 160 16.65 12.86 -12.75
CA ALA A 160 15.93 11.73 -13.36
C ALA A 160 14.49 11.63 -12.83
N GLU A 161 14.31 11.73 -11.51
CA GLU A 161 13.02 11.74 -10.86
C GLU A 161 12.16 12.92 -11.35
N ARG A 162 12.74 14.12 -11.38
CA ARG A 162 12.07 15.32 -11.88
C ARG A 162 11.60 15.14 -13.33
N ARG A 163 12.43 14.54 -14.21
CA ARG A 163 12.01 14.24 -15.59
C ARG A 163 10.84 13.25 -15.64
N THR A 164 10.88 12.19 -14.83
CA THR A 164 9.77 11.22 -14.74
C THR A 164 8.48 11.90 -14.32
N MET A 165 8.51 12.68 -13.24
CA MET A 165 7.35 13.41 -12.73
C MET A 165 6.84 14.46 -13.73
N THR A 166 7.73 15.21 -14.40
CA THR A 166 7.34 16.18 -15.41
C THR A 166 6.74 15.55 -16.67
N ALA A 167 7.31 14.42 -17.12
CA ALA A 167 6.74 13.68 -18.25
C ALA A 167 5.34 13.15 -17.93
N TYR A 168 5.18 12.66 -16.72
CA TYR A 168 3.96 12.19 -16.14
C TYR A 168 2.84 13.25 -16.09
N ALA A 169 3.13 14.44 -15.59
CA ALA A 169 2.20 15.56 -15.51
C ALA A 169 1.70 16.04 -16.89
N LYS A 170 2.40 15.73 -17.98
CA LYS A 170 2.01 16.08 -19.35
C LYS A 170 1.04 15.08 -20.00
N HIS A 171 0.92 13.89 -19.45
CA HIS A 171 -0.05 12.92 -19.90
C HIS A 171 -1.41 13.26 -19.26
N GLU A 172 -2.26 13.97 -19.98
CA GLU A 172 -3.68 13.98 -19.70
C GLU A 172 -4.18 12.54 -19.83
N THR A 173 -4.08 11.79 -18.75
CA THR A 173 -4.72 10.49 -18.70
C THR A 173 -6.20 10.74 -18.82
N ALA A 174 -6.81 10.19 -19.88
CA ALA A 174 -8.25 10.21 -20.06
C ALA A 174 -8.89 9.54 -18.81
N THR A 175 -9.18 10.37 -17.82
CA THR A 175 -9.85 10.01 -16.58
C THR A 175 -11.34 9.77 -16.79
N THR A 176 -11.85 10.01 -18.01
CA THR A 176 -13.22 9.70 -18.37
C THR A 176 -13.39 8.19 -18.45
N MET A 177 -14.03 7.65 -17.42
CA MET A 177 -14.65 6.34 -17.50
C MET A 177 -15.54 6.29 -18.73
N SER A 178 -15.09 5.56 -19.75
CA SER A 178 -16.00 5.15 -20.81
C SER A 178 -16.82 3.98 -20.22
N THR A 179 -18.08 4.20 -19.95
CA THR A 179 -19.04 3.12 -19.67
C THR A 179 -19.33 2.26 -20.89
N THR A 180 -18.82 2.68 -22.05
CA THR A 180 -18.79 1.88 -23.29
C THR A 180 -17.48 1.10 -23.38
N ALA A 181 -17.55 -0.13 -23.84
CA ALA A 181 -16.47 -1.13 -23.91
C ALA A 181 -15.27 -0.72 -24.81
N THR A 182 -14.74 0.47 -24.59
CA THR A 182 -13.57 0.98 -25.31
C THR A 182 -12.32 0.54 -24.55
N THR A 183 -11.47 -0.25 -25.22
CA THR A 183 -10.18 -0.65 -24.65
C THR A 183 -9.26 0.57 -24.53
N VAL A 184 -8.69 0.78 -23.33
CA VAL A 184 -7.74 1.85 -23.08
C VAL A 184 -6.34 1.28 -23.00
N ASN A 185 -5.46 1.75 -23.88
CA ASN A 185 -4.05 1.37 -23.83
C ASN A 185 -3.36 2.04 -22.64
N THR A 186 -2.71 1.25 -21.79
CA THR A 186 -1.92 1.72 -20.65
C THR A 186 -0.47 2.08 -21.02
N GLY A 187 -0.18 2.31 -22.30
CA GLY A 187 1.16 2.68 -22.73
C GLY A 187 2.20 1.58 -22.53
N GLY A 188 1.81 0.31 -22.68
CA GLY A 188 2.70 -0.84 -22.60
C GLY A 188 3.07 -1.26 -21.17
N LEU A 189 2.19 -1.03 -20.18
CA LEU A 189 2.38 -1.61 -18.85
C LEU A 189 2.33 -3.15 -18.93
N LEU A 190 3.33 -3.76 -18.33
CA LEU A 190 3.39 -5.21 -18.12
C LEU A 190 2.69 -5.59 -16.81
N LEU A 191 2.32 -6.85 -16.69
CA LEU A 191 2.02 -7.45 -15.39
C LEU A 191 3.30 -7.56 -14.55
N PRO A 192 3.22 -7.73 -13.22
CA PRO A 192 4.38 -7.60 -12.33
C PRO A 192 5.35 -8.80 -12.36
N TRP A 193 5.62 -9.36 -13.55
CA TRP A 193 6.65 -10.40 -13.79
C TRP A 193 7.22 -10.31 -15.19
N MET A 194 8.24 -11.12 -15.46
CA MET A 194 8.91 -11.14 -16.78
C MET A 194 7.93 -11.47 -17.90
N PRO A 195 8.09 -10.87 -19.08
CA PRO A 195 7.43 -11.36 -20.29
C PRO A 195 7.65 -12.85 -20.51
N ASP A 196 6.64 -13.51 -21.09
CA ASP A 196 6.62 -14.95 -21.42
C ASP A 196 6.63 -15.92 -20.22
N TYR A 197 6.67 -15.40 -18.99
CA TYR A 197 6.36 -16.16 -17.77
C TYR A 197 4.88 -16.00 -17.44
N TYR A 198 4.39 -16.88 -16.56
CA TYR A 198 3.01 -16.79 -16.09
C TYR A 198 2.91 -16.74 -14.56
N MET A 199 1.87 -16.08 -14.07
CA MET A 199 1.34 -16.17 -12.72
C MET A 199 -0.15 -16.51 -12.77
N THR A 200 -0.69 -16.98 -11.65
CA THR A 200 -2.12 -17.23 -11.46
C THR A 200 -2.80 -15.95 -10.99
N VAL A 201 -3.90 -15.59 -11.61
CA VAL A 201 -4.82 -14.58 -11.10
C VAL A 201 -5.52 -15.19 -9.89
N THR A 202 -5.25 -14.71 -8.69
CA THR A 202 -5.91 -15.15 -7.46
C THR A 202 -7.09 -14.24 -7.08
N GLY A 203 -7.02 -12.96 -7.47
CA GLY A 203 -8.11 -12.00 -7.37
C GLY A 203 -8.20 -11.14 -8.63
N GLY A 204 -9.38 -11.11 -9.27
CA GLY A 204 -9.69 -10.20 -10.38
C GLY A 204 -9.83 -8.74 -9.90
N PRO A 205 -10.25 -7.80 -10.77
CA PRO A 205 -10.37 -6.40 -10.38
C PRO A 205 -11.13 -6.17 -9.08
N HIS A 206 -10.52 -5.43 -8.14
CA HIS A 206 -11.07 -5.05 -6.84
C HIS A 206 -10.51 -3.71 -6.36
N ALA A 207 -11.09 -3.12 -5.31
CA ALA A 207 -10.64 -1.84 -4.77
C ALA A 207 -9.30 -1.98 -4.04
N SER A 208 -8.42 -1.00 -4.21
CA SER A 208 -7.12 -0.97 -3.53
C SER A 208 -7.20 -0.49 -2.09
N ASP A 209 -8.20 0.30 -1.75
CA ASP A 209 -8.35 0.92 -0.43
C ASP A 209 -9.41 0.24 0.45
N GLY A 210 -9.98 -0.88 -0.01
CA GLY A 210 -11.05 -1.60 0.69
C GLY A 210 -12.38 -0.84 0.77
N VAL A 211 -12.40 0.41 0.28
CA VAL A 211 -13.59 1.25 0.22
C VAL A 211 -14.23 1.11 -1.16
N ASN A 212 -15.49 1.51 -1.33
CA ASN A 212 -16.21 1.50 -2.61
C ASN A 212 -15.61 2.47 -3.63
N GLY A 213 -14.33 2.27 -3.91
CA GLY A 213 -13.55 3.05 -4.85
C GLY A 213 -13.43 2.37 -6.20
N TYR A 214 -12.40 2.76 -6.92
CA TYR A 214 -12.06 2.19 -8.21
C TYR A 214 -11.52 0.77 -8.04
N TRP A 215 -12.02 -0.19 -8.80
CA TRP A 215 -11.45 -1.53 -8.88
C TRP A 215 -10.16 -1.48 -9.69
N SER A 216 -9.12 -1.07 -9.01
CA SER A 216 -7.81 -0.71 -9.53
C SER A 216 -6.77 -1.81 -9.35
N SER A 217 -7.11 -2.90 -8.66
CA SER A 217 -6.15 -3.86 -8.15
C SER A 217 -6.40 -5.28 -8.61
N LEU A 218 -5.33 -6.07 -8.60
CA LEU A 218 -5.29 -7.50 -8.92
C LEU A 218 -4.47 -8.22 -7.86
N ASP A 219 -4.89 -9.42 -7.47
CA ASP A 219 -4.05 -10.33 -6.71
C ASP A 219 -3.47 -11.42 -7.60
N LEU A 220 -2.17 -11.59 -7.52
CA LEU A 220 -1.41 -12.42 -8.45
C LEU A 220 -0.41 -13.28 -7.67
N ALA A 221 -0.41 -14.59 -7.93
CA ALA A 221 0.40 -15.53 -7.17
C ALA A 221 0.91 -16.70 -8.01
N GLY A 222 1.87 -17.44 -7.48
CA GLY A 222 2.34 -18.71 -8.05
C GLY A 222 2.98 -18.59 -9.44
N GLY A 223 2.85 -19.65 -10.20
CA GLY A 223 3.34 -19.72 -11.58
C GLY A 223 4.83 -20.02 -11.73
N ASN A 224 5.33 -19.97 -13.00
CA ASN A 224 6.74 -20.19 -13.29
C ASN A 224 7.60 -18.93 -13.19
N ALA A 225 7.01 -17.79 -12.83
CA ALA A 225 7.71 -16.56 -12.51
C ALA A 225 8.54 -16.67 -11.20
N SER A 226 8.55 -17.84 -10.56
CA SER A 226 9.26 -18.11 -9.29
C SER A 226 8.90 -17.14 -8.16
N GLY A 227 7.67 -16.62 -8.17
CA GLY A 227 7.18 -15.62 -7.21
C GLY A 227 7.86 -14.24 -7.29
N ARG A 228 8.71 -14.00 -8.29
CA ARG A 228 9.43 -12.73 -8.43
C ARG A 228 8.51 -11.62 -8.92
N VAL A 229 8.39 -10.57 -8.10
CA VAL A 229 7.65 -9.36 -8.43
C VAL A 229 8.57 -8.35 -9.11
N ARG A 230 8.12 -7.80 -10.22
CA ARG A 230 8.91 -6.90 -11.06
C ARG A 230 8.15 -5.64 -11.44
N SER A 231 8.88 -4.57 -11.72
CA SER A 231 8.30 -3.33 -12.21
C SER A 231 7.57 -3.53 -13.53
N SER A 232 6.33 -3.05 -13.60
CA SER A 232 5.47 -3.12 -14.80
C SER A 232 6.00 -2.31 -15.97
N ARG A 233 6.86 -1.31 -15.70
CA ARG A 233 7.52 -0.46 -16.67
C ARG A 233 8.71 0.25 -16.00
N ASP A 234 9.57 0.90 -16.80
CA ASP A 234 10.57 1.86 -16.32
C ASP A 234 9.91 3.01 -15.54
N GLY A 235 10.65 3.57 -14.60
CA GLY A 235 10.13 4.66 -13.77
C GLY A 235 10.99 4.98 -12.57
N THR A 236 10.39 5.62 -11.58
CA THR A 236 11.02 5.95 -10.30
C THR A 236 10.34 5.13 -9.19
N ALA A 237 11.10 4.26 -8.55
CA ALA A 237 10.63 3.38 -7.47
C ALA A 237 10.84 4.01 -6.09
N THR A 238 9.85 3.84 -5.22
CA THR A 238 9.91 4.24 -3.81
C THR A 238 9.27 3.16 -2.94
N SER A 239 10.01 2.67 -1.93
CA SER A 239 9.47 1.79 -0.89
C SER A 239 8.57 2.59 0.04
N MET A 240 7.31 2.25 0.17
CA MET A 240 6.32 3.04 0.91
C MET A 240 6.37 2.81 2.43
N CYS A 241 6.82 1.63 2.88
CA CYS A 241 6.96 1.29 4.31
C CYS A 241 8.38 1.41 4.88
N GLY A 242 9.35 1.94 4.13
CA GLY A 242 10.75 1.96 4.54
C GLY A 242 11.49 0.66 4.19
N ALA A 243 12.68 0.47 4.78
CA ALA A 243 13.52 -0.70 4.54
C ALA A 243 12.88 -1.96 5.13
N GLY A 244 12.81 -3.02 4.32
CA GLY A 244 12.25 -4.32 4.73
C GLY A 244 10.73 -4.43 4.60
N GLY A 245 10.01 -3.34 4.35
CA GLY A 245 8.56 -3.38 4.15
C GLY A 245 8.18 -3.76 2.72
N GLY A 246 7.12 -4.54 2.58
CA GLY A 246 6.67 -5.13 1.32
C GLY A 246 5.77 -4.25 0.45
N TRP A 247 5.89 -2.93 0.54
CA TRP A 247 5.13 -2.01 -0.29
C TRP A 247 6.06 -1.11 -1.11
N THR A 248 5.97 -1.20 -2.43
CA THR A 248 6.72 -0.34 -3.37
C THR A 248 5.74 0.33 -4.35
N ARG A 249 5.95 1.63 -4.59
CA ARG A 249 5.33 2.39 -5.68
C ARG A 249 6.35 2.65 -6.77
N VAL A 250 5.95 2.50 -8.03
CA VAL A 250 6.74 2.92 -9.20
C VAL A 250 5.95 3.93 -10.00
N ILE A 251 6.46 5.15 -10.11
CA ILE A 251 5.91 6.21 -10.95
C ILE A 251 6.52 6.08 -12.34
N HIS A 252 5.68 5.93 -13.36
CA HIS A 252 6.09 5.70 -14.75
C HIS A 252 5.99 6.99 -15.58
N PRO A 253 6.83 7.19 -16.60
CA PRO A 253 6.80 8.42 -17.41
C PRO A 253 5.59 8.54 -18.34
N ASN A 254 4.69 7.56 -18.33
CA ASN A 254 3.51 7.49 -19.21
C ASN A 254 2.19 7.91 -18.53
N GLY A 255 2.24 8.62 -17.40
CA GLY A 255 1.06 9.09 -16.68
C GLY A 255 0.40 8.06 -15.77
N PHE A 256 1.04 6.90 -15.55
CA PHE A 256 0.59 5.89 -14.61
C PHE A 256 1.58 5.72 -13.47
N SER A 257 1.13 5.15 -12.37
CA SER A 257 2.00 4.49 -11.42
C SER A 257 1.40 3.15 -11.00
N THR A 258 2.25 2.28 -10.48
CA THR A 258 1.85 0.96 -9.99
C THR A 258 2.32 0.78 -8.57
N ASP A 259 1.42 0.26 -7.72
CA ASP A 259 1.72 -0.13 -6.37
C ASP A 259 1.84 -1.66 -6.30
N TYR A 260 2.76 -2.15 -5.49
CA TYR A 260 3.03 -3.56 -5.23
C TYR A 260 3.04 -3.77 -3.73
N TYR A 261 2.08 -4.51 -3.19
CA TYR A 261 1.95 -4.75 -1.76
C TYR A 261 2.02 -6.24 -1.43
N HIS A 262 2.21 -6.57 -0.17
CA HIS A 262 2.43 -7.90 0.38
C HIS A 262 3.74 -8.56 -0.04
N MET A 263 4.69 -7.83 -0.61
CA MET A 263 5.95 -8.42 -1.04
C MET A 263 6.81 -8.91 0.13
N TYR A 264 7.56 -9.98 -0.12
CA TYR A 264 8.61 -10.50 0.75
C TYR A 264 9.99 -10.21 0.13
N ASN A 265 11.01 -9.98 0.96
CA ASN A 265 12.36 -9.59 0.49
C ASN A 265 12.32 -8.44 -0.51
N ALA A 266 11.50 -7.43 -0.25
CA ALA A 266 11.42 -6.27 -1.11
C ALA A 266 12.73 -5.49 -1.11
N THR A 267 13.18 -5.12 -2.30
CA THR A 267 14.33 -4.24 -2.47
C THR A 267 13.97 -2.84 -1.98
N TYR A 268 14.84 -2.23 -1.19
CA TYR A 268 14.64 -0.86 -0.73
C TYR A 268 14.95 0.14 -1.84
N TYR A 269 13.98 1.01 -2.11
CA TYR A 269 14.08 2.11 -3.06
C TYR A 269 13.73 3.43 -2.39
N ASN A 270 14.51 4.46 -2.68
CA ASN A 270 14.24 5.83 -2.26
C ASN A 270 14.33 6.75 -3.48
N ALA A 271 13.21 6.90 -4.18
CA ALA A 271 13.11 7.63 -5.45
C ALA A 271 14.17 7.20 -6.47
N THR A 272 14.36 5.90 -6.62
CA THR A 272 15.43 5.30 -7.43
C THR A 272 14.92 4.98 -8.83
N PRO A 273 15.63 5.38 -9.90
CA PRO A 273 15.31 4.98 -11.25
C PRO A 273 15.38 3.46 -11.42
N VAL A 274 14.36 2.87 -12.02
CA VAL A 274 14.30 1.43 -12.34
C VAL A 274 13.90 1.23 -13.79
N GLY A 275 14.41 0.17 -14.40
CA GLY A 275 14.00 -0.24 -15.73
C GLY A 275 12.73 -1.10 -15.71
N THR A 276 12.13 -1.28 -16.89
CA THR A 276 11.05 -2.26 -17.08
C THR A 276 11.52 -3.64 -16.62
N SER A 277 10.68 -4.36 -15.91
CA SER A 277 10.96 -5.68 -15.33
C SER A 277 12.10 -5.71 -14.29
N ALA A 278 12.50 -4.56 -13.73
CA ALA A 278 13.42 -4.53 -12.58
C ALA A 278 12.81 -5.35 -11.42
N LEU A 279 13.66 -6.12 -10.71
CA LEU A 279 13.22 -6.92 -9.57
C LEU A 279 12.83 -5.99 -8.40
N LEU A 280 11.62 -6.12 -7.89
CA LEU A 280 11.13 -5.34 -6.74
C LEU A 280 11.13 -6.17 -5.45
N GLY A 281 10.87 -7.47 -5.55
CA GLY A 281 10.77 -8.38 -4.42
C GLY A 281 10.19 -9.71 -4.86
N ASN A 282 9.59 -10.42 -3.91
CA ASN A 282 8.87 -11.67 -4.16
C ASN A 282 7.44 -11.55 -3.62
N ILE A 283 6.53 -12.36 -4.14
CA ILE A 283 5.20 -12.52 -3.53
C ILE A 283 5.33 -12.94 -2.08
N GLY A 284 4.44 -12.46 -1.23
CA GLY A 284 4.48 -12.76 0.20
C GLY A 284 3.18 -12.38 0.89
N ARG A 285 3.29 -12.06 2.20
CA ARG A 285 2.18 -11.69 3.09
C ARG A 285 2.52 -10.48 3.95
N ASP A 286 3.50 -9.67 3.53
CA ASP A 286 3.87 -8.50 4.32
C ASP A 286 2.70 -7.52 4.42
N VAL A 287 2.47 -7.02 5.62
CA VAL A 287 1.43 -6.04 5.94
C VAL A 287 2.04 -4.85 6.69
N CYS A 288 3.18 -4.39 6.22
CA CYS A 288 4.00 -3.34 6.83
C CYS A 288 3.26 -2.03 7.12
N ALA A 289 2.12 -1.80 6.48
CA ALA A 289 1.23 -0.65 6.71
C ALA A 289 -0.21 -1.09 7.00
N GLY A 290 -0.39 -2.27 7.62
CA GLY A 290 -1.71 -2.82 7.96
C GLY A 290 -2.38 -3.58 6.82
N GLY A 291 -3.67 -3.85 6.96
CA GLY A 291 -4.40 -4.75 6.08
C GLY A 291 -4.25 -6.21 6.47
N SER A 292 -4.55 -7.12 5.54
CA SER A 292 -4.39 -8.55 5.74
C SER A 292 -4.01 -9.27 4.44
N ALA A 293 -3.33 -10.42 4.58
CA ALA A 293 -3.00 -11.30 3.47
C ALA A 293 -3.23 -12.75 3.88
N THR A 294 -4.08 -13.49 3.17
CA THR A 294 -4.44 -14.87 3.51
C THR A 294 -3.52 -15.90 2.85
N GLY A 295 -2.77 -15.51 1.82
CA GLY A 295 -1.83 -16.36 1.07
C GLY A 295 -0.71 -15.54 0.45
N ASP A 296 0.36 -16.21 -0.01
CA ASP A 296 1.46 -15.54 -0.69
C ASP A 296 1.01 -15.03 -2.07
N HIS A 297 0.97 -13.71 -2.23
CA HIS A 297 0.61 -13.03 -3.48
C HIS A 297 1.30 -11.66 -3.56
N VAL A 298 1.17 -11.00 -4.68
CA VAL A 298 1.34 -9.56 -4.80
C VAL A 298 -0.03 -8.94 -5.06
N HIS A 299 -0.41 -7.99 -4.21
CA HIS A 299 -1.50 -7.07 -4.49
C HIS A 299 -0.93 -5.96 -5.37
N TRP A 300 -1.33 -5.95 -6.64
CA TRP A 300 -0.87 -5.01 -7.64
C TRP A 300 -1.96 -4.01 -7.95
N SER A 301 -1.65 -2.71 -7.93
CA SER A 301 -2.65 -1.66 -8.17
C SER A 301 -2.20 -0.66 -9.20
N LEU A 302 -3.15 -0.15 -9.97
CA LEU A 302 -2.95 0.89 -10.97
C LEU A 302 -3.43 2.25 -10.47
N ARG A 303 -2.59 3.27 -10.66
CA ARG A 303 -2.93 4.67 -10.40
C ARG A 303 -2.67 5.52 -11.64
N THR A 304 -3.47 6.57 -11.79
CA THR A 304 -3.22 7.67 -12.73
C THR A 304 -2.88 8.91 -11.94
N TYR A 305 -2.26 9.88 -12.59
CA TYR A 305 -1.94 11.17 -12.00
C TYR A 305 -2.39 12.29 -12.93
N ASP A 306 -2.75 13.41 -12.38
CA ASP A 306 -3.03 14.62 -13.14
C ASP A 306 -1.80 15.55 -13.22
N ALA A 307 -1.98 16.71 -13.84
CA ALA A 307 -0.94 17.71 -13.99
C ALA A 307 -0.44 18.30 -12.64
N ASN A 308 -1.21 18.13 -11.57
CA ASN A 308 -0.87 18.56 -10.22
C ASN A 308 -0.24 17.43 -9.38
N TYR A 309 0.15 16.32 -10.00
CA TYR A 309 0.61 15.10 -9.34
C TYR A 309 -0.41 14.50 -8.37
N ASN A 310 -1.72 14.71 -8.62
CA ASN A 310 -2.77 14.08 -7.84
C ASN A 310 -2.92 12.63 -8.28
N GLY A 311 -2.25 11.73 -7.55
CA GLY A 311 -2.28 10.30 -7.82
C GLY A 311 -3.56 9.67 -7.27
N THR A 312 -4.39 9.13 -8.16
CA THR A 312 -5.61 8.43 -7.79
C THR A 312 -5.62 7.02 -8.34
N TYR A 313 -6.16 6.07 -7.57
CA TYR A 313 -6.46 4.74 -8.09
C TYR A 313 -7.44 4.85 -9.26
N THR A 314 -7.28 4.01 -10.27
CA THR A 314 -8.09 4.06 -11.48
C THR A 314 -8.62 2.68 -11.87
N TRP A 315 -9.78 2.64 -12.51
CA TRP A 315 -10.41 1.39 -12.94
C TRP A 315 -9.51 0.57 -13.86
N LEU A 316 -9.48 -0.75 -13.63
CA LEU A 316 -8.86 -1.70 -14.56
C LEU A 316 -9.81 -2.05 -15.72
N HIS A 317 -11.10 -1.85 -15.56
CA HIS A 317 -12.11 -2.19 -16.55
C HIS A 317 -11.82 -1.58 -17.93
N GLY A 318 -11.70 -2.41 -18.94
CA GLY A 318 -11.37 -2.03 -20.32
C GLY A 318 -9.89 -1.69 -20.56
N ARG A 319 -9.01 -1.81 -19.56
CA ARG A 319 -7.57 -1.51 -19.72
C ARG A 319 -6.77 -2.75 -20.09
N THR A 320 -5.82 -2.56 -21.02
CA THR A 320 -4.91 -3.61 -21.43
C THR A 320 -3.59 -3.50 -20.69
N ILE A 321 -3.23 -4.53 -19.92
CA ILE A 321 -2.01 -4.64 -19.12
C ILE A 321 -1.42 -6.02 -19.36
N GLY A 322 -0.13 -6.11 -19.67
CA GLY A 322 0.54 -7.36 -19.99
C GLY A 322 -0.10 -8.11 -21.15
N GLY A 323 -0.69 -7.37 -22.11
CA GLY A 323 -1.40 -7.92 -23.27
C GLY A 323 -2.79 -8.47 -22.97
N TRP A 324 -3.32 -8.31 -21.76
CA TRP A 324 -4.66 -8.74 -21.34
C TRP A 324 -5.56 -7.54 -21.06
N THR A 325 -6.77 -7.55 -21.58
CA THR A 325 -7.79 -6.53 -21.26
C THR A 325 -8.63 -7.00 -20.09
N TRP A 326 -8.67 -6.19 -19.05
CA TRP A 326 -9.30 -6.52 -17.77
C TRP A 326 -10.75 -6.05 -17.72
N TRP A 327 -11.61 -6.84 -17.12
CA TRP A 327 -13.04 -6.60 -16.98
C TRP A 327 -13.49 -6.84 -15.55
N ASN A 328 -14.31 -5.93 -15.03
CA ASN A 328 -14.94 -6.12 -13.72
C ASN A 328 -15.88 -7.32 -13.75
N GLY A 329 -15.97 -8.03 -12.63
CA GLY A 329 -17.00 -9.04 -12.40
C GLY A 329 -18.27 -8.43 -11.81
N SER A 330 -19.17 -9.31 -11.34
CA SER A 330 -20.38 -8.91 -10.61
C SER A 330 -20.09 -8.40 -9.20
N SER A 331 -18.95 -8.77 -8.63
CA SER A 331 -18.43 -8.31 -7.34
C SER A 331 -16.92 -8.17 -7.41
N GLN A 332 -16.31 -7.55 -6.39
CA GLN A 332 -14.85 -7.47 -6.24
C GLN A 332 -14.26 -8.88 -6.29
N TYR A 333 -13.04 -9.01 -6.80
CA TYR A 333 -12.25 -10.23 -6.99
C TYR A 333 -12.76 -11.20 -8.07
N THR A 334 -13.98 -11.04 -8.61
CA THR A 334 -14.58 -12.01 -9.55
C THR A 334 -14.38 -11.65 -11.03
N GLY A 335 -13.76 -10.50 -11.31
CA GLY A 335 -13.51 -10.05 -12.69
C GLY A 335 -12.48 -10.93 -13.42
N CYS A 336 -12.46 -10.82 -14.74
CA CYS A 336 -11.63 -11.63 -15.62
C CYS A 336 -10.81 -10.75 -16.57
N ALA A 337 -9.86 -11.35 -17.26
CA ALA A 337 -9.13 -10.74 -18.38
C ALA A 337 -9.39 -11.47 -19.67
N THR A 338 -9.32 -10.77 -20.81
CA THR A 338 -9.48 -11.36 -22.15
C THR A 338 -8.27 -11.04 -23.04
N ARG A 339 -7.89 -11.99 -23.88
CA ARG A 339 -6.86 -11.83 -24.90
C ARG A 339 -7.10 -12.81 -26.05
N LEU A 340 -7.19 -12.30 -27.30
CA LEU A 340 -7.34 -13.13 -28.50
C LEU A 340 -8.41 -14.22 -28.38
N GLY A 341 -9.58 -13.86 -27.84
CA GLY A 341 -10.70 -14.79 -27.63
C GLY A 341 -10.57 -15.73 -26.42
N VAL A 342 -9.46 -15.69 -25.68
CA VAL A 342 -9.28 -16.43 -24.43
C VAL A 342 -9.74 -15.57 -23.27
N THR A 343 -10.49 -16.16 -22.33
CA THR A 343 -10.89 -15.53 -21.06
C THR A 343 -10.17 -16.19 -19.90
N ALA A 344 -9.57 -15.40 -19.03
CA ALA A 344 -8.86 -15.83 -17.82
C ALA A 344 -9.50 -15.17 -16.60
N CYS A 345 -10.11 -15.98 -15.74
CA CYS A 345 -10.72 -15.57 -14.47
C CYS A 345 -9.86 -16.04 -13.28
N PRO A 346 -10.19 -15.65 -12.03
CA PRO A 346 -9.49 -16.13 -10.85
C PRO A 346 -9.34 -17.66 -10.83
N GLY A 347 -8.15 -18.14 -10.50
CA GLY A 347 -7.71 -19.52 -10.64
C GLY A 347 -6.99 -19.82 -11.95
N THR A 348 -6.98 -18.93 -12.94
CA THR A 348 -6.35 -19.14 -14.24
C THR A 348 -4.93 -18.58 -14.28
N ALA A 349 -4.00 -19.35 -14.87
CA ALA A 349 -2.65 -18.87 -15.17
C ALA A 349 -2.66 -17.99 -16.43
N ILE A 350 -2.01 -16.83 -16.36
CA ILE A 350 -1.88 -15.91 -17.49
C ILE A 350 -0.42 -15.57 -17.77
N TYR A 351 -0.07 -15.52 -19.03
CA TYR A 351 1.26 -15.10 -19.47
C TYR A 351 1.32 -13.58 -19.60
N ASN A 352 2.41 -13.00 -19.07
CA ASN A 352 2.74 -11.61 -19.32
C ASN A 352 3.20 -11.45 -20.78
N ARG A 353 2.60 -10.53 -21.49
CA ARG A 353 2.89 -10.31 -22.91
C ARG A 353 3.20 -8.84 -23.19
N THR A 354 4.22 -8.61 -23.96
CA THR A 354 4.38 -7.34 -24.65
C THR A 354 3.27 -7.23 -25.68
N SER A 355 2.52 -6.14 -25.68
CA SER A 355 1.46 -5.87 -26.67
C SER A 355 2.01 -5.77 -28.07
#